data_afa5d8f74e3dacd80430af67258f7cdd
#
_entry.id   afa5d8f74e3dacd80430af67258f7cdd
#
_cell.length_a   1.000
_cell.length_b   1.000
_cell.length_c   1.000
_cell.angle_alpha   90.00
_cell.angle_beta   90.00
_cell.angle_gamma   90.00
#
_symmetry.space_group_name_H-M   'P 1'
#
loop_
_entity.id
_entity.type
_entity.pdbx_description
1 polymer ?
#
loop_
_entity_poly.entity_id
_entity_poly.type
_entity_poly.pdbx_seq_one_letter_code
_entity_poly.pdbx_strand_id
1 'polypeptide(L)'
;MKNKIIFIITILFLVTSYSYSQKKNDPQSIVSRTAVIKKYYDKKELVDLSKNELVELCIERIGVLSKIMPYVSLATKAGVSMTEFGIPNNSEYRKAFESQEENIKNYLDSTNEFQRKILPYSDKGDLVRAVLFYESILKLLN
;
A
#
# COMPACT_ATOMS: atom_id res chain seq x y z
N MET A 1 -6.68 50.32 9.47
CA MET A 1 -6.91 48.90 9.87
C MET A 1 -7.14 47.99 8.67
N LYS A 2 -7.97 48.35 7.66
CA LYS A 2 -8.24 47.51 6.48
C LYS A 2 -6.99 47.09 5.69
N ASN A 3 -6.02 47.98 5.49
CA ASN A 3 -4.79 47.67 4.73
C ASN A 3 -3.87 46.64 5.47
N LYS A 4 -3.86 46.62 6.79
CA LYS A 4 -3.10 45.63 7.58
C LYS A 4 -3.71 44.21 7.49
N ILE A 5 -5.05 44.14 7.44
CA ILE A 5 -5.78 42.86 7.32
C ILE A 5 -5.56 42.28 5.93
N ILE A 6 -5.61 43.11 4.86
CA ILE A 6 -5.34 42.67 3.48
C ILE A 6 -3.92 42.13 3.36
N PHE A 7 -2.93 42.80 3.97
CA PHE A 7 -1.53 42.36 3.94
C PHE A 7 -1.32 41.02 4.65
N ILE A 8 -1.99 40.78 5.78
CA ILE A 8 -1.93 39.48 6.52
C ILE A 8 -2.58 38.36 5.69
N ILE A 9 -3.71 38.61 5.04
CA ILE A 9 -4.39 37.64 4.19
C ILE A 9 -3.51 37.27 2.98
N THR A 10 -2.84 38.26 2.37
CA THR A 10 -1.94 38.02 1.22
C THR A 10 -0.73 37.15 1.64
N ILE A 11 -0.14 37.38 2.81
CA ILE A 11 0.95 36.57 3.34
C ILE A 11 0.48 35.14 3.64
N LEU A 12 -0.73 34.96 4.19
CA LEU A 12 -1.29 33.64 4.46
C LEU A 12 -1.51 32.83 3.18
N PHE A 13 -1.94 33.45 2.09
CA PHE A 13 -2.08 32.81 0.77
C PHE A 13 -0.74 32.43 0.13
N LEU A 14 0.31 33.22 0.33
CA LEU A 14 1.65 32.91 -0.17
C LEU A 14 2.27 31.71 0.56
N VAL A 15 2.07 31.58 1.86
CA VAL A 15 2.62 30.45 2.65
C VAL A 15 1.96 29.12 2.28
N THR A 16 0.67 29.10 1.95
CA THR A 16 -0.02 27.86 1.54
C THR A 16 0.44 27.36 0.17
N SER A 17 0.88 28.24 -0.72
CA SER A 17 1.34 27.88 -2.06
C SER A 17 2.69 27.15 -2.04
N TYR A 18 3.55 27.37 -1.06
CA TYR A 18 4.85 26.69 -0.95
C TYR A 18 4.75 25.23 -0.47
N SER A 19 3.71 24.87 0.27
CA SER A 19 3.55 23.51 0.82
C SER A 19 3.18 22.46 -0.23
N TYR A 20 2.65 22.83 -1.39
CA TYR A 20 2.29 21.92 -2.47
C TYR A 20 3.43 21.63 -3.46
N SER A 21 4.49 22.43 -3.48
CA SER A 21 5.58 22.31 -4.45
C SER A 21 6.63 21.25 -4.07
N GLN A 22 6.79 20.92 -2.79
CA GLN A 22 7.86 20.03 -2.34
C GLN A 22 7.57 18.54 -2.57
N LYS A 23 6.29 18.12 -2.69
CA LYS A 23 5.92 16.72 -2.92
C LYS A 23 6.27 16.19 -4.30
N LYS A 24 6.54 17.05 -5.26
CA LYS A 24 6.74 16.69 -6.68
C LYS A 24 8.14 16.19 -7.01
N ASN A 25 9.11 16.36 -6.12
CA ASN A 25 10.52 16.04 -6.36
C ASN A 25 11.07 14.86 -5.54
N ASP A 26 10.29 14.33 -4.58
CA ASP A 26 10.72 13.16 -3.83
C ASP A 26 10.78 11.93 -4.76
N PRO A 27 11.84 11.11 -4.67
CA PRO A 27 11.94 9.88 -5.43
C PRO A 27 10.76 8.96 -5.08
N GLN A 28 10.10 8.43 -6.11
CA GLN A 28 8.99 7.51 -5.92
C GLN A 28 9.48 6.19 -5.31
N SER A 29 8.69 5.62 -4.41
CA SER A 29 8.96 4.30 -3.85
C SER A 29 8.65 3.23 -4.90
N ILE A 30 9.55 2.26 -5.06
CA ILE A 30 9.33 1.07 -5.89
C ILE A 30 8.18 0.26 -5.28
N VAL A 31 8.30 -0.09 -4.01
CA VAL A 31 7.24 -0.76 -3.24
C VAL A 31 6.53 0.28 -2.39
N SER A 32 5.20 0.33 -2.49
CA SER A 32 4.38 1.26 -1.73
C SER A 32 4.69 1.19 -0.23
N ARG A 33 4.81 2.35 0.43
CA ARG A 33 4.99 2.44 1.89
C ARG A 33 3.86 1.79 2.69
N THR A 34 2.71 1.57 2.06
CA THR A 34 1.56 0.88 2.68
C THR A 34 1.60 -0.64 2.50
N ALA A 35 2.61 -1.19 1.82
CA ALA A 35 2.77 -2.62 1.62
C ALA A 35 3.43 -3.29 2.84
N VAL A 36 2.79 -3.17 4.00
CA VAL A 36 3.27 -3.70 5.27
C VAL A 36 2.16 -4.45 6.00
N ILE A 37 2.52 -5.50 6.72
CA ILE A 37 1.63 -6.20 7.64
C ILE A 37 1.83 -5.67 9.04
N LYS A 38 0.73 -5.35 9.73
CA LYS A 38 0.78 -4.80 11.08
C LYS A 38 1.09 -5.88 12.13
N LYS A 39 0.57 -7.09 11.93
CA LYS A 39 0.73 -8.23 12.85
C LYS A 39 0.70 -9.53 12.05
N TYR A 40 1.65 -10.41 12.33
CA TYR A 40 1.62 -11.82 11.94
C TYR A 40 0.95 -12.64 13.03
N TYR A 41 0.21 -13.65 12.63
CA TYR A 41 -0.52 -14.53 13.54
C TYR A 41 0.04 -15.94 13.53
N ASP A 42 -0.01 -16.62 14.68
CA ASP A 42 0.15 -18.07 14.72
C ASP A 42 -1.18 -18.78 14.47
N LYS A 43 -1.09 -20.12 14.26
CA LYS A 43 -2.28 -20.92 13.97
C LYS A 43 -3.30 -20.90 15.12
N LYS A 44 -2.85 -20.84 16.36
CA LYS A 44 -3.72 -20.87 17.54
C LYS A 44 -4.52 -19.57 17.62
N GLU A 45 -3.86 -18.43 17.47
CA GLU A 45 -4.51 -17.12 17.43
C GLU A 45 -5.55 -17.06 16.30
N LEU A 46 -5.23 -17.57 15.09
CA LEU A 46 -6.16 -17.54 13.95
C LEU A 46 -7.40 -18.42 14.19
N VAL A 47 -7.27 -19.55 14.85
CA VAL A 47 -8.40 -20.44 15.15
C VAL A 47 -9.40 -19.77 16.09
N ASP A 48 -8.94 -18.87 16.96
CA ASP A 48 -9.81 -18.14 17.90
C ASP A 48 -10.56 -16.97 17.25
N LEU A 49 -10.12 -16.49 16.07
CA LEU A 49 -10.78 -15.41 15.36
C LEU A 49 -12.13 -15.83 14.76
N SER A 50 -13.03 -14.88 14.58
CA SER A 50 -14.26 -15.05 13.83
C SER A 50 -13.97 -15.25 12.32
N LYS A 51 -14.93 -15.83 11.61
CA LYS A 51 -14.82 -16.04 10.16
C LYS A 51 -14.66 -14.72 9.40
N ASN A 52 -15.37 -13.67 9.83
CA ASN A 52 -15.26 -12.34 9.20
C ASN A 52 -13.86 -11.73 9.38
N GLU A 53 -13.26 -11.87 10.57
CA GLU A 53 -11.89 -11.41 10.81
C GLU A 53 -10.89 -12.16 9.91
N LEU A 54 -11.05 -13.46 9.74
CA LEU A 54 -10.22 -14.26 8.83
C LEU A 54 -10.36 -13.81 7.37
N VAL A 55 -11.57 -13.49 6.92
CA VAL A 55 -11.82 -12.93 5.57
C VAL A 55 -11.06 -11.62 5.40
N GLU A 56 -11.18 -10.68 6.35
CA GLU A 56 -10.46 -9.40 6.27
C GLU A 56 -8.93 -9.59 6.33
N LEU A 57 -8.44 -10.57 7.10
CA LEU A 57 -7.02 -10.93 7.09
C LEU A 57 -6.58 -11.48 5.72
N CYS A 58 -7.35 -12.35 5.08
CA CYS A 58 -7.05 -12.82 3.72
C CYS A 58 -6.94 -11.64 2.74
N ILE A 59 -7.90 -10.71 2.79
CA ILE A 59 -7.93 -9.52 1.94
C ILE A 59 -6.71 -8.62 2.19
N GLU A 60 -6.35 -8.39 3.46
CA GLU A 60 -5.17 -7.59 3.81
C GLU A 60 -3.88 -8.23 3.25
N ARG A 61 -3.69 -9.57 3.44
CA ARG A 61 -2.47 -10.27 3.01
C ARG A 61 -2.32 -10.28 1.50
N ILE A 62 -3.39 -10.58 0.77
CA ILE A 62 -3.34 -10.52 -0.70
C ILE A 62 -3.07 -9.09 -1.18
N GLY A 63 -3.61 -8.09 -0.49
CA GLY A 63 -3.36 -6.69 -0.79
C GLY A 63 -1.89 -6.29 -0.64
N VAL A 64 -1.22 -6.76 0.41
CA VAL A 64 0.23 -6.51 0.60
C VAL A 64 1.04 -7.27 -0.43
N LEU A 65 0.75 -8.55 -0.67
CA LEU A 65 1.43 -9.36 -1.70
C LEU A 65 1.33 -8.71 -3.09
N SER A 66 0.15 -8.28 -3.49
CA SER A 66 -0.07 -7.65 -4.80
C SER A 66 0.73 -6.36 -5.00
N LYS A 67 1.04 -5.65 -3.90
CA LYS A 67 1.89 -4.44 -3.93
C LYS A 67 3.38 -4.74 -4.00
N ILE A 68 3.81 -5.93 -3.61
CA ILE A 68 5.24 -6.34 -3.59
C ILE A 68 5.59 -7.16 -4.84
N MET A 69 4.74 -8.11 -5.22
CA MET A 69 5.04 -9.10 -6.27
C MET A 69 5.54 -8.54 -7.59
N PRO A 70 5.00 -7.43 -8.14
CA PRO A 70 5.51 -6.86 -9.39
C PRO A 70 6.96 -6.39 -9.31
N TYR A 71 7.47 -6.17 -8.10
CA TYR A 71 8.78 -5.57 -7.84
C TYR A 71 9.77 -6.52 -7.16
N VAL A 72 9.40 -7.78 -6.93
CA VAL A 72 10.20 -8.73 -6.14
C VAL A 72 11.63 -8.91 -6.66
N SER A 73 11.87 -8.73 -7.96
CA SER A 73 13.20 -8.76 -8.56
C SER A 73 14.04 -7.51 -8.31
N LEU A 74 13.43 -6.42 -7.83
CA LEU A 74 14.08 -5.16 -7.53
C LEU A 74 14.14 -4.93 -6.01
N ALA A 75 12.97 -4.90 -5.37
CA ALA A 75 12.84 -4.61 -3.95
C ALA A 75 11.62 -5.33 -3.35
N THR A 76 11.75 -5.73 -2.09
CA THR A 76 10.63 -6.32 -1.32
C THR A 76 10.22 -5.45 -0.13
N LYS A 77 11.14 -4.58 0.33
CA LYS A 77 10.88 -3.68 1.46
C LYS A 77 10.04 -2.49 1.05
N ALA A 78 8.99 -2.21 1.84
CA ALA A 78 8.15 -1.03 1.66
C ALA A 78 8.95 0.27 1.79
N GLY A 79 8.70 1.22 0.88
CA GLY A 79 9.30 2.55 0.91
C GLY A 79 10.69 2.68 0.29
N VAL A 80 11.30 1.60 -0.21
CA VAL A 80 12.56 1.69 -0.97
C VAL A 80 12.34 2.53 -2.22
N SER A 81 13.17 3.54 -2.42
CA SER A 81 13.03 4.49 -3.52
C SER A 81 13.66 4.00 -4.82
N MET A 82 13.13 4.48 -5.95
CA MET A 82 13.69 4.16 -7.26
C MET A 82 15.16 4.58 -7.41
N THR A 83 15.58 5.65 -6.76
CA THR A 83 16.95 6.17 -6.84
C THR A 83 17.96 5.31 -6.10
N GLU A 84 17.55 4.56 -5.06
CA GLU A 84 18.41 3.58 -4.38
C GLU A 84 18.85 2.44 -5.30
N PHE A 85 18.08 2.17 -6.35
CA PHE A 85 18.40 1.20 -7.41
C PHE A 85 19.04 1.83 -8.65
N GLY A 86 19.43 3.10 -8.58
CA GLY A 86 20.00 3.80 -9.73
C GLY A 86 19.01 4.11 -10.84
N ILE A 87 17.68 3.95 -10.61
CA ILE A 87 16.65 4.31 -11.58
C ILE A 87 16.54 5.84 -11.61
N PRO A 88 16.69 6.47 -12.79
CA PRO A 88 16.67 7.92 -12.90
C PRO A 88 15.32 8.52 -12.42
N ASN A 89 15.40 9.55 -11.59
CA ASN A 89 14.23 10.26 -11.09
C ASN A 89 13.71 11.28 -12.12
N ASN A 90 13.28 10.80 -13.28
CA ASN A 90 12.70 11.61 -14.35
C ASN A 90 11.19 11.35 -14.52
N SER A 91 10.54 12.11 -15.38
CA SER A 91 9.09 12.04 -15.60
C SER A 91 8.64 10.71 -16.22
N GLU A 92 9.48 10.06 -17.01
CA GLU A 92 9.18 8.79 -17.68
C GLU A 92 9.04 7.66 -16.66
N TYR A 93 10.07 7.45 -15.83
CA TYR A 93 10.04 6.38 -14.83
C TYR A 93 9.02 6.66 -13.73
N ARG A 94 8.85 7.91 -13.31
CA ARG A 94 7.77 8.25 -12.35
C ARG A 94 6.39 7.85 -12.89
N LYS A 95 6.08 8.21 -14.12
CA LYS A 95 4.80 7.83 -14.74
C LYS A 95 4.62 6.32 -14.84
N ALA A 96 5.70 5.57 -15.12
CA ALA A 96 5.64 4.12 -15.17
C ALA A 96 5.27 3.54 -13.79
N PHE A 97 5.88 4.01 -12.69
CA PHE A 97 5.54 3.58 -11.34
C PHE A 97 4.13 4.02 -10.93
N GLU A 98 3.74 5.26 -11.23
CA GLU A 98 2.38 5.77 -10.95
C GLU A 98 1.32 4.95 -11.68
N SER A 99 1.53 4.66 -12.95
CA SER A 99 0.61 3.81 -13.75
C SER A 99 0.51 2.39 -13.18
N GLN A 100 1.63 1.81 -12.76
CA GLN A 100 1.63 0.49 -12.14
C GLN A 100 0.92 0.49 -10.78
N GLU A 101 1.09 1.54 -9.97
CA GLU A 101 0.39 1.68 -8.69
C GLU A 101 -1.13 1.80 -8.90
N GLU A 102 -1.56 2.55 -9.90
CA GLU A 102 -2.96 2.66 -10.29
C GLU A 102 -3.54 1.31 -10.76
N ASN A 103 -2.80 0.56 -11.57
CA ASN A 103 -3.19 -0.77 -12.02
C ASN A 103 -3.36 -1.74 -10.84
N ILE A 104 -2.42 -1.73 -9.89
CA ILE A 104 -2.51 -2.53 -8.66
C ILE A 104 -3.74 -2.12 -7.85
N LYS A 105 -4.00 -0.83 -7.71
CA LYS A 105 -5.17 -0.32 -6.99
C LYS A 105 -6.46 -0.83 -7.63
N ASN A 106 -6.62 -0.69 -8.93
CA ASN A 106 -7.82 -1.12 -9.67
C ASN A 106 -8.03 -2.64 -9.56
N TYR A 107 -6.94 -3.42 -9.65
CA TYR A 107 -6.97 -4.87 -9.42
C TYR A 107 -7.44 -5.20 -8.00
N LEU A 108 -6.90 -4.52 -6.99
CA LEU A 108 -7.26 -4.76 -5.59
C LEU A 108 -8.70 -4.36 -5.28
N ASP A 109 -9.21 -3.26 -5.83
CA ASP A 109 -10.60 -2.84 -5.64
C ASP A 109 -11.55 -3.94 -6.13
N SER A 110 -11.33 -4.48 -7.34
CA SER A 110 -12.13 -5.57 -7.91
C SER A 110 -11.96 -6.88 -7.14
N THR A 111 -10.72 -7.23 -6.78
CA THR A 111 -10.41 -8.47 -6.07
C THR A 111 -11.00 -8.47 -4.67
N ASN A 112 -10.90 -7.37 -3.94
CA ASN A 112 -11.45 -7.24 -2.59
C ASN A 112 -12.98 -7.36 -2.59
N GLU A 113 -13.65 -6.75 -3.57
CA GLU A 113 -15.10 -6.88 -3.72
C GLU A 113 -15.51 -8.35 -3.96
N PHE A 114 -14.81 -9.02 -4.88
CA PHE A 114 -15.02 -10.45 -5.13
C PHE A 114 -14.79 -11.30 -3.89
N GLN A 115 -13.66 -11.09 -3.19
CA GLN A 115 -13.31 -11.88 -2.00
C GLN A 115 -14.33 -11.70 -0.87
N ARG A 116 -14.81 -10.48 -0.60
CA ARG A 116 -15.85 -10.23 0.38
C ARG A 116 -17.16 -10.96 0.07
N LYS A 117 -17.46 -11.17 -1.21
CA LYS A 117 -18.65 -11.93 -1.63
C LYS A 117 -18.47 -13.44 -1.51
N ILE A 118 -17.29 -13.96 -1.79
CA ILE A 118 -17.04 -15.40 -1.97
C ILE A 118 -16.41 -16.06 -0.74
N LEU A 119 -15.43 -15.46 -0.09
CA LEU A 119 -14.73 -16.05 1.05
C LEU A 119 -15.65 -16.41 2.24
N PRO A 120 -16.78 -15.72 2.52
CA PRO A 120 -17.72 -16.16 3.54
C PRO A 120 -18.32 -17.56 3.33
N TYR A 121 -18.25 -18.12 2.12
CA TYR A 121 -18.67 -19.50 1.83
C TYR A 121 -17.58 -20.54 2.10
N SER A 122 -16.32 -20.13 2.26
CA SER A 122 -15.21 -21.04 2.58
C SER A 122 -15.31 -21.55 4.02
N ASP A 123 -14.78 -22.75 4.28
CA ASP A 123 -14.64 -23.25 5.64
C ASP A 123 -13.65 -22.42 6.45
N LYS A 124 -13.89 -22.27 7.77
CA LYS A 124 -13.02 -21.51 8.67
C LYS A 124 -11.58 -22.03 8.63
N GLY A 125 -11.41 -23.35 8.57
CA GLY A 125 -10.09 -24.00 8.48
C GLY A 125 -9.34 -23.64 7.19
N ASP A 126 -10.05 -23.44 6.08
CA ASP A 126 -9.46 -23.01 4.81
C ASP A 126 -8.98 -21.57 4.86
N LEU A 127 -9.76 -20.68 5.48
CA LEU A 127 -9.37 -19.30 5.70
C LEU A 127 -8.11 -19.20 6.58
N VAL A 128 -8.04 -19.99 7.66
CA VAL A 128 -6.83 -20.08 8.51
C VAL A 128 -5.62 -20.51 7.69
N ARG A 129 -5.77 -21.57 6.85
CA ARG A 129 -4.68 -22.03 5.97
C ARG A 129 -4.26 -20.98 4.97
N ALA A 130 -5.21 -20.26 4.38
CA ALA A 130 -4.93 -19.20 3.43
C ALA A 130 -4.13 -18.05 4.07
N VAL A 131 -4.52 -17.59 5.26
CA VAL A 131 -3.77 -16.54 6.00
C VAL A 131 -2.34 -17.01 6.28
N LEU A 132 -2.16 -18.22 6.82
CA LEU A 132 -0.82 -18.78 7.11
C LEU A 132 0.03 -18.91 5.85
N PHE A 133 -0.57 -19.32 4.73
CA PHE A 133 0.11 -19.40 3.44
C PHE A 133 0.60 -18.04 2.96
N TYR A 134 -0.26 -17.02 2.93
CA TYR A 134 0.14 -15.68 2.55
C TYR A 134 1.22 -15.11 3.48
N GLU A 135 1.09 -15.32 4.79
CA GLU A 135 2.09 -14.86 5.75
C GLU A 135 3.44 -15.58 5.60
N SER A 136 3.43 -16.86 5.20
CA SER A 136 4.67 -17.58 4.92
C SER A 136 5.43 -16.97 3.75
N ILE A 137 4.73 -16.61 2.66
CA ILE A 137 5.33 -15.92 1.52
C ILE A 137 5.86 -14.54 1.95
N LEU A 138 5.07 -13.77 2.67
CA LEU A 138 5.46 -12.43 3.12
C LEU A 138 6.67 -12.44 4.05
N LYS A 139 6.82 -13.47 4.88
CA LYS A 139 8.01 -13.68 5.72
C LYS A 139 9.26 -14.02 4.91
N LEU A 140 9.11 -14.69 3.76
CA LEU A 140 10.23 -14.97 2.84
C LEU A 140 10.69 -13.72 2.05
N LEU A 141 9.81 -12.72 1.90
CA LEU A 141 10.10 -11.49 1.17
C LEU A 141 10.70 -10.39 2.06
N ASN A 142 10.66 -10.53 3.38
CA ASN A 142 11.21 -9.60 4.35
C ASN A 142 12.49 -10.18 4.94
#